data_9dc4ffae55fcde23071fe8bea1e60221
#
_entry.id   9dc4ffae55fcde23071fe8bea1e60221
#
_cell.length_a   1.000
_cell.length_b   1.000
_cell.length_c   1.000
_cell.angle_alpha   90.00
_cell.angle_beta   90.00
_cell.angle_gamma   90.00
#
_symmetry.space_group_name_H-M   'P 1'
#
loop_
_entity.id
_entity.type
_entity.pdbx_description
1 polymer ?
#
loop_
_entity_poly.entity_id
_entity_poly.type
_entity_poly.pdbx_seq_one_letter_code
_entity_poly.pdbx_strand_id
1 'polypeptide(L)'
;DTYEREVIPYWEGRTQRERIFNHVSEEWREAYHAGVFTEFMEQRAAGHTTMDGKLYVRGLLDVKKLIQEQLDKLDFINDPEATDKQEELRAMDISCDAAIIFAERHAELAEKMAAEETNPQRKAELEKIADVCRWVPAHAPRDLHEAIQMYWFVHLGTVTELNGWDSMNPGHIDQHLWPFYQKGIADGTLTREKAKELLSCLWIKFNNQPAPPKVGITALESGTYNDFTNINIGGVTRDGKDGSNELSFIILEIQEELHELQPGLSIHVAEVTPDEFVKAGCRVIRQGHGYPSVFNPDCYVQELVNQGKSLEDAREGGCSGCIEVGAFGKEAYVLTGYLNTPKILEITLNNGWDPNSGKKLGLETGDPRTFTSYEQL
;
A
#
# COMPACT_ATOMS: atom_id res chain seq x y z
N ASP A 1 19.88 -0.51 -22.19
CA ASP A 1 20.19 0.57 -21.27
C ASP A 1 20.81 0.04 -19.97
N THR A 2 20.92 0.85 -18.92
CA THR A 2 21.54 0.44 -17.64
C THR A 2 20.75 -0.68 -16.97
N TYR A 3 19.44 -0.64 -17.01
CA TYR A 3 18.59 -1.65 -16.40
C TYR A 3 18.85 -3.03 -17.04
N GLU A 4 18.83 -3.11 -18.36
CA GLU A 4 19.08 -4.35 -19.08
C GLU A 4 20.52 -4.88 -18.96
N ARG A 5 21.51 -3.97 -18.86
CA ARG A 5 22.91 -4.36 -18.83
C ARG A 5 23.42 -4.67 -17.43
N GLU A 6 22.89 -4.04 -16.42
CA GLU A 6 23.48 -4.06 -15.07
C GLU A 6 22.49 -4.61 -14.02
N VAL A 7 21.20 -4.20 -14.05
CA VAL A 7 20.25 -4.57 -13.02
C VAL A 7 19.71 -5.99 -13.24
N ILE A 8 19.20 -6.29 -14.44
CA ILE A 8 18.64 -7.62 -14.73
C ILE A 8 19.69 -8.71 -14.54
N PRO A 9 20.92 -8.63 -15.13
CA PRO A 9 21.92 -9.69 -14.94
C PRO A 9 22.41 -9.83 -13.51
N TYR A 10 22.39 -8.74 -12.72
CA TYR A 10 22.73 -8.82 -11.30
C TYR A 10 21.72 -9.66 -10.51
N TRP A 11 20.44 -9.49 -10.79
CA TRP A 11 19.34 -10.17 -10.07
C TRP A 11 19.01 -11.56 -10.60
N GLU A 12 19.45 -11.92 -11.80
CA GLU A 12 19.22 -13.24 -12.39
C GLU A 12 19.80 -14.35 -11.49
N GLY A 13 18.95 -15.30 -11.10
CA GLY A 13 19.28 -16.37 -10.14
C GLY A 13 19.36 -15.93 -8.68
N ARG A 14 19.13 -14.66 -8.37
CA ARG A 14 19.26 -14.10 -7.01
C ARG A 14 17.93 -13.62 -6.43
N THR A 15 16.90 -13.56 -7.25
CA THR A 15 15.58 -13.14 -6.78
C THR A 15 15.04 -14.10 -5.74
N GLN A 16 14.23 -13.59 -4.81
CA GLN A 16 13.60 -14.43 -3.79
C GLN A 16 12.72 -15.51 -4.43
N ARG A 17 12.00 -15.19 -5.50
CA ARG A 17 11.19 -16.13 -6.26
C ARG A 17 12.02 -17.30 -6.77
N GLU A 18 13.10 -17.04 -7.51
CA GLU A 18 13.99 -18.11 -8.04
C GLU A 18 14.58 -18.96 -6.92
N ARG A 19 15.00 -18.34 -5.83
CA ARG A 19 15.52 -19.06 -4.66
C ARG A 19 14.49 -20.00 -4.05
N ILE A 20 13.24 -19.54 -3.86
CA ILE A 20 12.15 -20.37 -3.35
C ILE A 20 11.82 -21.50 -4.32
N PHE A 21 11.70 -21.20 -5.62
CA PHE A 21 11.43 -22.20 -6.65
C PHE A 21 12.51 -23.30 -6.72
N ASN A 22 13.74 -23.00 -6.35
CA ASN A 22 14.81 -24.00 -6.27
C ASN A 22 14.65 -24.98 -5.09
N HIS A 23 13.82 -24.65 -4.09
CA HIS A 23 13.59 -25.45 -2.91
C HIS A 23 12.21 -26.16 -2.85
N VAL A 24 11.29 -25.81 -3.76
CA VAL A 24 9.98 -26.51 -3.81
C VAL A 24 10.10 -27.88 -4.44
N SER A 25 9.21 -28.82 -4.04
CA SER A 25 9.18 -30.18 -4.59
C SER A 25 8.69 -30.21 -6.03
N GLU A 26 8.96 -31.31 -6.74
CA GLU A 26 8.44 -31.53 -8.09
C GLU A 26 6.91 -31.58 -8.10
N GLU A 27 6.28 -32.23 -7.10
CA GLU A 27 4.83 -32.26 -6.95
C GLU A 27 4.22 -30.85 -6.81
N TRP A 28 4.88 -29.99 -6.04
CA TRP A 28 4.45 -28.60 -5.91
C TRP A 28 4.51 -27.85 -7.26
N ARG A 29 5.59 -28.06 -8.01
CA ARG A 29 5.76 -27.43 -9.35
C ARG A 29 4.72 -27.94 -10.34
N GLU A 30 4.44 -29.23 -10.33
CA GLU A 30 3.44 -29.82 -11.21
C GLU A 30 2.03 -29.29 -10.88
N ALA A 31 1.66 -29.19 -9.63
CA ALA A 31 0.39 -28.60 -9.19
C ALA A 31 0.29 -27.10 -9.56
N TYR A 32 1.39 -26.35 -9.39
CA TYR A 32 1.47 -24.95 -9.81
C TYR A 32 1.28 -24.79 -11.32
N HIS A 33 2.02 -25.56 -12.14
CA HIS A 33 1.91 -25.51 -13.59
C HIS A 33 0.56 -25.99 -14.13
N ALA A 34 -0.10 -26.88 -13.41
CA ALA A 34 -1.46 -27.30 -13.74
C ALA A 34 -2.52 -26.26 -13.35
N GLY A 35 -2.14 -25.22 -12.60
CA GLY A 35 -3.05 -24.17 -12.16
C GLY A 35 -3.96 -24.59 -11.01
N VAL A 36 -3.52 -25.54 -10.16
CA VAL A 36 -4.23 -25.90 -8.92
C VAL A 36 -4.23 -24.75 -7.93
N PHE A 37 -3.15 -23.98 -7.93
CA PHE A 37 -3.00 -22.77 -7.14
C PHE A 37 -2.07 -21.77 -7.86
N THR A 38 -2.15 -20.50 -7.45
CA THR A 38 -1.18 -19.46 -7.80
C THR A 38 -0.38 -19.10 -6.56
N GLU A 39 0.71 -18.38 -6.75
CA GLU A 39 1.53 -17.83 -5.67
C GLU A 39 1.88 -16.36 -5.96
N PHE A 40 2.13 -15.62 -4.90
CA PHE A 40 2.48 -14.20 -4.97
C PHE A 40 3.81 -13.92 -4.27
N MET A 41 4.83 -14.75 -4.53
CA MET A 41 6.14 -14.68 -3.88
C MET A 41 6.88 -13.37 -4.17
N GLU A 42 6.62 -12.75 -5.31
CA GLU A 42 7.13 -11.44 -5.66
C GLU A 42 6.44 -10.28 -4.96
N GLN A 43 5.27 -10.51 -4.38
CA GLN A 43 4.54 -9.50 -3.62
C GLN A 43 4.93 -9.55 -2.15
N ARG A 44 6.14 -9.20 -1.85
CA ARG A 44 6.63 -9.13 -0.48
C ARG A 44 6.27 -7.82 0.20
N ALA A 45 5.24 -7.18 -0.26
CA ALA A 45 4.77 -5.98 0.39
C ALA A 45 4.37 -6.31 1.82
N ALA A 46 5.30 -6.11 2.68
CA ALA A 46 5.01 -5.89 4.08
C ALA A 46 4.19 -4.62 4.23
N GLY A 47 3.38 -4.23 3.28
CA GLY A 47 3.02 -2.98 3.55
C GLY A 47 2.01 -2.26 2.82
N HIS A 48 0.92 -2.71 2.96
CA HIS A 48 -0.21 -1.94 2.57
C HIS A 48 -0.22 -0.54 3.24
N THR A 49 0.28 -0.39 4.47
CA THR A 49 0.45 0.91 5.14
C THR A 49 1.88 1.10 5.62
N THR A 50 2.63 1.93 4.92
CA THR A 50 3.99 2.24 5.33
C THR A 50 3.97 3.31 6.41
N MET A 51 4.44 2.98 7.61
CA MET A 51 4.57 3.85 8.77
C MET A 51 3.26 4.46 9.31
N ASP A 52 2.14 4.43 8.57
CA ASP A 52 0.85 4.97 8.98
C ASP A 52 0.96 6.39 9.56
N GLY A 53 0.18 6.75 10.60
CA GLY A 53 0.25 8.06 11.27
C GLY A 53 1.61 8.44 11.84
N LYS A 54 2.50 7.46 12.07
CA LYS A 54 3.88 7.70 12.53
C LYS A 54 4.70 8.53 11.54
N LEU A 55 4.36 8.45 10.26
CA LEU A 55 5.01 9.19 9.19
C LEU A 55 4.94 10.71 9.39
N TYR A 56 3.88 11.19 10.02
CA TYR A 56 3.61 12.62 10.13
C TYR A 56 4.15 13.25 11.44
N VAL A 57 4.65 12.44 12.35
CA VAL A 57 5.16 12.91 13.65
C VAL A 57 6.68 12.78 13.80
N ARG A 58 7.33 12.16 12.80
CA ARG A 58 8.79 11.92 12.82
C ARG A 58 9.35 12.06 11.41
N GLY A 59 10.57 12.60 11.30
CA GLY A 59 11.34 12.52 10.07
C GLY A 59 12.21 11.28 10.01
N LEU A 60 12.76 10.98 8.84
CA LEU A 60 13.65 9.82 8.68
C LEU A 60 14.95 9.97 9.49
N LEU A 61 15.39 11.19 9.76
CA LEU A 61 16.52 11.41 10.68
C LEU A 61 16.20 10.99 12.13
N ASP A 62 14.95 11.10 12.56
CA ASP A 62 14.52 10.60 13.88
C ASP A 62 14.44 9.07 13.86
N VAL A 63 14.02 8.46 12.74
CA VAL A 63 14.04 7.02 12.55
C VAL A 63 15.48 6.49 12.61
N LYS A 64 16.44 7.15 11.96
CA LYS A 64 17.87 6.80 12.02
C LYS A 64 18.43 6.81 13.44
N LYS A 65 18.01 7.80 14.27
CA LYS A 65 18.39 7.81 15.71
C LYS A 65 17.84 6.60 16.44
N LEU A 66 16.57 6.24 16.20
CA LEU A 66 15.98 5.04 16.80
C LEU A 66 16.68 3.75 16.35
N ILE A 67 17.06 3.67 15.10
CA ILE A 67 17.85 2.55 14.56
C ILE A 67 19.18 2.44 15.31
N GLN A 68 19.91 3.54 15.44
CA GLN A 68 21.19 3.55 16.16
C GLN A 68 21.02 3.13 17.63
N GLU A 69 19.97 3.61 18.30
CA GLU A 69 19.66 3.19 19.67
C GLU A 69 19.36 1.69 19.80
N GLN A 70 18.80 1.05 18.76
CA GLN A 70 18.57 -0.39 18.76
C GLN A 70 19.87 -1.16 18.45
N LEU A 71 20.69 -0.66 17.52
CA LEU A 71 22.02 -1.22 17.23
C LEU A 71 22.90 -1.27 18.49
N ASP A 72 22.88 -0.20 19.27
CA ASP A 72 23.67 -0.09 20.50
C ASP A 72 23.21 -1.06 21.62
N LYS A 73 21.98 -1.59 21.52
CA LYS A 73 21.38 -2.53 22.48
C LYS A 73 21.55 -4.00 22.09
N LEU A 74 22.11 -4.30 20.93
CA LEU A 74 22.24 -5.69 20.48
C LEU A 74 23.16 -6.49 21.39
N ASP A 75 22.69 -7.65 21.84
CA ASP A 75 23.45 -8.58 22.66
C ASP A 75 23.89 -9.79 21.84
N PHE A 76 25.08 -9.70 21.25
CA PHE A 76 25.64 -10.76 20.41
C PHE A 76 26.07 -12.02 21.19
N ILE A 77 25.97 -12.01 22.52
CA ILE A 77 26.31 -13.16 23.35
C ILE A 77 25.08 -13.99 23.68
N ASN A 78 23.99 -13.33 24.04
CA ASN A 78 22.79 -14.01 24.55
C ASN A 78 21.63 -14.02 23.55
N ASP A 79 21.66 -13.19 22.50
CA ASP A 79 20.62 -13.16 21.46
C ASP A 79 21.13 -13.85 20.19
N PRO A 80 20.63 -15.05 19.85
CA PRO A 80 21.05 -15.77 18.65
C PRO A 80 20.66 -15.05 17.34
N GLU A 81 19.69 -14.13 17.40
CA GLU A 81 19.24 -13.33 16.24
C GLU A 81 19.95 -11.98 16.13
N ALA A 82 20.90 -11.66 17.00
CA ALA A 82 21.53 -10.33 17.05
C ALA A 82 22.19 -9.94 15.73
N THR A 83 22.78 -10.89 15.00
CA THR A 83 23.39 -10.62 13.69
C THR A 83 22.34 -10.27 12.64
N ASP A 84 21.25 -11.03 12.59
CA ASP A 84 20.16 -10.78 11.63
C ASP A 84 19.48 -9.43 11.93
N LYS A 85 19.24 -9.14 13.22
CA LYS A 85 18.72 -7.83 13.66
C LYS A 85 19.67 -6.69 13.29
N GLN A 86 20.99 -6.89 13.39
CA GLN A 86 21.95 -5.88 12.98
C GLN A 86 21.88 -5.58 11.49
N GLU A 87 21.83 -6.62 10.65
CA GLU A 87 21.76 -6.44 9.19
C GLU A 87 20.47 -5.78 8.76
N GLU A 88 19.33 -6.14 9.38
CA GLU A 88 18.03 -5.51 9.13
C GLU A 88 18.04 -4.04 9.51
N LEU A 89 18.54 -3.70 10.70
CA LEU A 89 18.65 -2.30 11.15
C LEU A 89 19.55 -1.46 10.24
N ARG A 90 20.65 -2.03 9.75
CA ARG A 90 21.53 -1.37 8.77
C ARG A 90 20.83 -1.14 7.43
N ALA A 91 20.06 -2.12 6.96
CA ALA A 91 19.28 -1.99 5.74
C ALA A 91 18.22 -0.89 5.87
N MET A 92 17.54 -0.81 7.02
CA MET A 92 16.60 0.27 7.32
C MET A 92 17.29 1.65 7.33
N ASP A 93 18.50 1.76 7.89
CA ASP A 93 19.28 3.01 7.91
C ASP A 93 19.64 3.47 6.49
N ILE A 94 20.11 2.55 5.65
CA ILE A 94 20.41 2.82 4.23
C ILE A 94 19.15 3.27 3.46
N SER A 95 18.01 2.64 3.73
CA SER A 95 16.73 3.01 3.10
C SER A 95 16.30 4.43 3.48
N CYS A 96 16.53 4.84 4.74
CA CYS A 96 16.28 6.22 5.16
C CYS A 96 17.17 7.22 4.38
N ASP A 97 18.46 6.92 4.25
CA ASP A 97 19.39 7.76 3.48
C ASP A 97 18.98 7.85 2.00
N ALA A 98 18.59 6.74 1.39
CA ALA A 98 18.15 6.70 0.01
C ALA A 98 16.95 7.64 -0.24
N ALA A 99 15.95 7.61 0.64
CA ALA A 99 14.77 8.48 0.54
C ALA A 99 15.13 9.97 0.75
N ILE A 100 16.04 10.28 1.68
CA ILE A 100 16.52 11.65 1.90
C ILE A 100 17.29 12.16 0.67
N ILE A 101 18.23 11.38 0.14
CA ILE A 101 19.01 11.72 -1.07
C ILE A 101 18.07 11.95 -2.27
N PHE A 102 17.04 11.11 -2.40
CA PHE A 102 16.06 11.25 -3.48
C PHE A 102 15.32 12.60 -3.38
N ALA A 103 14.88 12.99 -2.20
CA ALA A 103 14.24 14.27 -1.96
C ALA A 103 15.18 15.46 -2.21
N GLU A 104 16.42 15.39 -1.73
CA GLU A 104 17.44 16.43 -1.97
C GLU A 104 17.70 16.67 -3.46
N ARG A 105 17.81 15.61 -4.25
CA ARG A 105 17.95 15.72 -5.71
C ARG A 105 16.76 16.40 -6.38
N HIS A 106 15.55 16.21 -5.87
CA HIS A 106 14.36 16.92 -6.35
C HIS A 106 14.40 18.40 -5.95
N ALA A 107 14.88 18.72 -4.75
CA ALA A 107 15.08 20.10 -4.34
C ALA A 107 16.08 20.82 -5.24
N GLU A 108 17.24 20.21 -5.51
CA GLU A 108 18.26 20.77 -6.42
C GLU A 108 17.72 21.02 -7.83
N LEU A 109 16.92 20.07 -8.35
CA LEU A 109 16.28 20.23 -9.65
C LEU A 109 15.28 21.39 -9.65
N ALA A 110 14.44 21.49 -8.61
CA ALA A 110 13.46 22.57 -8.47
C ALA A 110 14.14 23.95 -8.34
N GLU A 111 15.22 24.05 -7.57
CA GLU A 111 16.05 25.26 -7.45
C GLU A 111 16.62 25.69 -8.82
N LYS A 112 17.17 24.74 -9.56
CA LYS A 112 17.67 25.01 -10.93
C LYS A 112 16.57 25.50 -11.86
N MET A 113 15.42 24.82 -11.85
CA MET A 113 14.27 25.24 -12.66
C MET A 113 13.75 26.62 -12.26
N ALA A 114 13.71 26.93 -10.96
CA ALA A 114 13.31 28.26 -10.47
C ALA A 114 14.26 29.38 -10.92
N ALA A 115 15.57 29.08 -10.99
CA ALA A 115 16.55 30.05 -11.47
C ALA A 115 16.39 30.38 -12.96
N GLU A 116 15.90 29.45 -13.76
CA GLU A 116 15.66 29.59 -15.21
C GLU A 116 14.24 30.09 -15.52
N GLU A 117 13.30 30.03 -14.55
CA GLU A 117 11.90 30.39 -14.75
C GLU A 117 11.65 31.88 -14.79
N THR A 118 10.93 32.36 -15.81
CA THR A 118 10.60 33.77 -16.03
C THR A 118 9.20 34.16 -15.53
N ASN A 119 8.29 33.19 -15.38
CA ASN A 119 6.99 33.44 -14.79
C ASN A 119 7.11 33.55 -13.26
N PRO A 120 6.81 34.69 -12.65
CA PRO A 120 7.01 34.91 -11.21
C PRO A 120 6.21 33.95 -10.33
N GLN A 121 4.99 33.58 -10.74
CA GLN A 121 4.16 32.64 -10.00
C GLN A 121 4.78 31.26 -10.04
N ARG A 122 5.15 30.76 -11.22
CA ARG A 122 5.76 29.44 -11.37
C ARG A 122 7.12 29.37 -10.66
N LYS A 123 7.90 30.43 -10.71
CA LYS A 123 9.15 30.52 -9.96
C LYS A 123 8.92 30.35 -8.46
N ALA A 124 7.96 31.06 -7.88
CA ALA A 124 7.62 30.94 -6.45
C ALA A 124 7.12 29.53 -6.08
N GLU A 125 6.38 28.89 -6.98
CA GLU A 125 5.96 27.48 -6.79
C GLU A 125 7.17 26.53 -6.76
N LEU A 126 8.12 26.68 -7.67
CA LEU A 126 9.34 25.87 -7.72
C LEU A 126 10.23 26.09 -6.49
N GLU A 127 10.36 27.34 -6.04
CA GLU A 127 11.09 27.68 -4.81
C GLU A 127 10.42 27.02 -3.58
N LYS A 128 9.07 27.03 -3.50
CA LYS A 128 8.33 26.34 -2.43
C LYS A 128 8.51 24.82 -2.51
N ILE A 129 8.48 24.23 -3.70
CA ILE A 129 8.73 22.78 -3.88
C ILE A 129 10.15 22.43 -3.41
N ALA A 130 11.15 23.26 -3.73
CA ALA A 130 12.52 23.06 -3.28
C ALA A 130 12.61 23.09 -1.74
N ASP A 131 12.01 24.08 -1.07
CA ASP A 131 11.96 24.18 0.38
C ASP A 131 11.31 22.93 1.03
N VAL A 132 10.17 22.50 0.50
CA VAL A 132 9.48 21.29 0.95
C VAL A 132 10.38 20.07 0.81
N CYS A 133 11.01 19.86 -0.34
CA CYS A 133 11.88 18.70 -0.59
C CYS A 133 13.18 18.74 0.23
N ARG A 134 13.65 19.92 0.65
CA ARG A 134 14.79 20.07 1.59
C ARG A 134 14.40 19.67 3.01
N TRP A 135 13.12 19.81 3.37
CA TRP A 135 12.67 19.53 4.73
C TRP A 135 12.21 18.09 4.90
N VAL A 136 11.31 17.61 4.05
CA VAL A 136 10.81 16.24 4.11
C VAL A 136 11.46 15.36 3.03
N PRO A 137 11.71 14.08 3.28
CA PRO A 137 11.32 13.26 4.44
C PRO A 137 12.33 13.26 5.60
N ALA A 138 13.38 14.07 5.55
CA ALA A 138 14.42 14.11 6.60
C ALA A 138 13.83 14.49 7.97
N HIS A 139 12.93 15.46 8.00
CA HIS A 139 12.28 15.98 9.20
C HIS A 139 10.77 15.75 9.19
N ALA A 140 10.13 15.80 10.36
CA ALA A 140 8.67 15.77 10.47
C ALA A 140 8.04 16.97 9.73
N PRO A 141 6.90 16.79 9.05
CA PRO A 141 6.25 17.85 8.30
C PRO A 141 5.72 18.96 9.20
N ARG A 142 5.80 20.20 8.72
CA ARG A 142 5.38 21.43 9.43
C ARG A 142 3.99 21.91 9.00
N ASP A 143 3.58 21.59 7.77
CA ASP A 143 2.32 22.02 7.16
C ASP A 143 1.72 20.93 6.27
N LEU A 144 0.53 21.17 5.71
CA LEU A 144 -0.19 20.21 4.87
C LEU A 144 0.59 19.83 3.61
N HIS A 145 1.27 20.78 2.96
CA HIS A 145 2.04 20.51 1.75
C HIS A 145 3.20 19.55 2.05
N GLU A 146 3.92 19.80 3.12
CA GLU A 146 5.00 18.92 3.58
C GLU A 146 4.49 17.53 3.99
N ALA A 147 3.33 17.46 4.66
CA ALA A 147 2.75 16.18 5.03
C ALA A 147 2.36 15.32 3.82
N ILE A 148 1.77 15.92 2.79
CA ILE A 148 1.46 15.25 1.53
C ILE A 148 2.75 14.83 0.81
N GLN A 149 3.76 15.70 0.74
CA GLN A 149 5.03 15.39 0.09
C GLN A 149 5.83 14.33 0.84
N MET A 150 5.79 14.33 2.18
CA MET A 150 6.39 13.29 3.02
C MET A 150 5.82 11.92 2.67
N TYR A 151 4.49 11.80 2.63
CA TYR A 151 3.83 10.57 2.24
C TYR A 151 4.25 10.14 0.83
N TRP A 152 4.24 11.07 -0.13
CA TRP A 152 4.58 10.75 -1.52
C TRP A 152 5.99 10.20 -1.69
N PHE A 153 6.99 10.73 -0.99
CA PHE A 153 8.36 10.20 -1.05
C PHE A 153 8.44 8.77 -0.51
N VAL A 154 7.77 8.50 0.61
CA VAL A 154 7.73 7.14 1.20
C VAL A 154 6.96 6.18 0.31
N HIS A 155 5.82 6.62 -0.24
CA HIS A 155 5.04 5.84 -1.20
C HIS A 155 5.87 5.43 -2.42
N LEU A 156 6.56 6.38 -3.06
CA LEU A 156 7.42 6.10 -4.20
C LEU A 156 8.55 5.13 -3.86
N GLY A 157 9.24 5.32 -2.74
CA GLY A 157 10.29 4.42 -2.28
C GLY A 157 9.76 3.00 -2.11
N THR A 158 8.62 2.85 -1.46
CA THR A 158 8.00 1.55 -1.21
C THR A 158 7.54 0.87 -2.51
N VAL A 159 6.83 1.59 -3.38
CA VAL A 159 6.34 1.04 -4.66
C VAL A 159 7.48 0.65 -5.59
N THR A 160 8.60 1.38 -5.56
CA THR A 160 9.77 1.10 -6.40
C THR A 160 10.54 -0.13 -5.93
N GLU A 161 10.65 -0.34 -4.63
CA GLU A 161 11.40 -1.47 -4.04
C GLU A 161 10.54 -2.74 -3.93
N LEU A 162 9.27 -2.59 -3.60
CA LEU A 162 8.32 -3.68 -3.48
C LEU A 162 7.46 -3.72 -4.75
N ASN A 163 7.15 -4.88 -5.26
CA ASN A 163 6.27 -4.99 -6.41
C ASN A 163 4.90 -4.34 -6.09
N GLY A 164 4.60 -3.25 -6.77
CA GLY A 164 3.45 -2.38 -6.48
C GLY A 164 2.09 -2.90 -6.95
N TRP A 165 1.96 -4.21 -7.26
CA TRP A 165 0.64 -4.77 -7.59
C TRP A 165 -0.27 -4.84 -6.38
N ASP A 166 0.29 -5.16 -5.24
CA ASP A 166 -0.46 -5.24 -4.01
C ASP A 166 -0.68 -3.85 -3.43
N SER A 167 -1.82 -3.65 -2.81
CA SER A 167 -2.31 -2.34 -2.47
C SER A 167 -1.43 -1.60 -1.47
N MET A 168 -0.93 -0.45 -1.89
CA MET A 168 -0.34 0.53 -0.98
C MET A 168 -1.43 1.48 -0.51
N ASN A 169 -1.44 1.84 0.77
CA ASN A 169 -2.40 2.82 1.27
C ASN A 169 -1.80 3.71 2.38
N PRO A 170 -2.28 4.96 2.50
CA PRO A 170 -1.82 5.89 3.53
C PRO A 170 -2.49 5.69 4.90
N GLY A 171 -3.36 4.70 5.06
CA GLY A 171 -4.25 4.61 6.20
C GLY A 171 -5.42 5.60 6.08
N HIS A 172 -5.93 6.07 7.20
CA HIS A 172 -6.98 7.11 7.24
C HIS A 172 -6.37 8.50 6.96
N ILE A 173 -6.12 8.78 5.68
CA ILE A 173 -5.41 10.00 5.26
C ILE A 173 -6.11 11.30 5.71
N ASP A 174 -7.43 11.32 5.72
CA ASP A 174 -8.24 12.44 6.17
C ASP A 174 -8.02 12.74 7.66
N GLN A 175 -7.90 11.71 8.50
CA GLN A 175 -7.61 11.85 9.93
C GLN A 175 -6.14 12.24 10.16
N HIS A 176 -5.20 11.64 9.43
CA HIS A 176 -3.77 11.93 9.57
C HIS A 176 -3.40 13.34 9.15
N LEU A 177 -4.00 13.84 8.08
CA LEU A 177 -3.74 15.18 7.56
C LEU A 177 -4.56 16.28 8.27
N TRP A 178 -5.59 15.89 9.03
CA TRP A 178 -6.49 16.83 9.70
C TRP A 178 -5.81 17.87 10.59
N PRO A 179 -4.83 17.52 11.45
CA PRO A 179 -4.15 18.50 12.29
C PRO A 179 -3.42 19.58 11.48
N PHE A 180 -2.83 19.23 10.34
CA PHE A 180 -2.14 20.18 9.47
C PHE A 180 -3.12 21.11 8.76
N TYR A 181 -4.26 20.56 8.31
CA TYR A 181 -5.33 21.36 7.71
C TYR A 181 -5.89 22.36 8.73
N GLN A 182 -6.29 21.89 9.92
CA GLN A 182 -6.82 22.75 10.96
C GLN A 182 -5.86 23.88 11.31
N LYS A 183 -4.59 23.56 11.53
CA LYS A 183 -3.55 24.54 11.83
C LYS A 183 -3.43 25.56 10.72
N GLY A 184 -3.31 25.14 9.47
CA GLY A 184 -3.14 26.05 8.34
C GLY A 184 -4.34 26.97 8.12
N ILE A 185 -5.57 26.48 8.30
CA ILE A 185 -6.79 27.31 8.26
C ILE A 185 -6.81 28.31 9.42
N ALA A 186 -6.50 27.88 10.64
CA ALA A 186 -6.49 28.75 11.81
C ALA A 186 -5.42 29.86 11.74
N ASP A 187 -4.24 29.51 11.21
CA ASP A 187 -3.12 30.44 11.04
C ASP A 187 -3.29 31.35 9.80
N GLY A 188 -4.28 31.07 8.93
CA GLY A 188 -4.48 31.78 7.67
C GLY A 188 -3.43 31.51 6.60
N THR A 189 -2.62 30.45 6.78
CA THR A 189 -1.57 30.04 5.81
C THR A 189 -2.09 29.07 4.76
N LEU A 190 -3.29 28.52 4.96
CA LEU A 190 -3.96 27.58 4.07
C LEU A 190 -5.40 28.01 3.83
N THR A 191 -5.91 27.83 2.61
CA THR A 191 -7.33 27.90 2.30
C THR A 191 -7.87 26.51 1.94
N ARG A 192 -9.19 26.35 1.98
CA ARG A 192 -9.86 25.12 1.56
C ARG A 192 -9.52 24.74 0.10
N GLU A 193 -9.53 25.75 -0.77
CA GLU A 193 -9.23 25.61 -2.19
C GLU A 193 -7.77 25.13 -2.38
N LYS A 194 -6.83 25.70 -1.62
CA LYS A 194 -5.42 25.28 -1.71
C LYS A 194 -5.20 23.87 -1.17
N ALA A 195 -5.91 23.49 -0.11
CA ALA A 195 -5.89 22.12 0.39
C ALA A 195 -6.42 21.13 -0.66
N LYS A 196 -7.55 21.47 -1.29
CA LYS A 196 -8.13 20.69 -2.38
C LYS A 196 -7.18 20.56 -3.57
N GLU A 197 -6.53 21.67 -3.98
CA GLU A 197 -5.52 21.66 -5.05
C GLU A 197 -4.36 20.70 -4.73
N LEU A 198 -3.78 20.77 -3.53
CA LEU A 198 -2.67 19.91 -3.12
C LEU A 198 -3.06 18.42 -3.11
N LEU A 199 -4.25 18.11 -2.59
CA LEU A 199 -4.77 16.75 -2.61
C LEU A 199 -5.10 16.27 -4.03
N SER A 200 -5.63 17.13 -4.89
CA SER A 200 -5.85 16.82 -6.32
C SER A 200 -4.54 16.49 -7.02
N CYS A 201 -3.47 17.22 -6.73
CA CYS A 201 -2.14 16.89 -7.25
C CYS A 201 -1.67 15.49 -6.80
N LEU A 202 -1.94 15.10 -5.55
CA LEU A 202 -1.65 13.76 -5.04
C LEU A 202 -2.47 12.70 -5.79
N TRP A 203 -3.78 12.92 -6.02
CA TRP A 203 -4.64 12.02 -6.79
C TRP A 203 -4.11 11.78 -8.20
N ILE A 204 -3.76 12.85 -8.90
CA ILE A 204 -3.16 12.76 -10.24
C ILE A 204 -1.84 11.98 -10.19
N LYS A 205 -1.04 12.15 -9.14
CA LYS A 205 0.20 11.39 -8.96
C LYS A 205 -0.04 9.89 -8.81
N PHE A 206 -1.01 9.47 -8.03
CA PHE A 206 -1.38 8.06 -7.91
C PHE A 206 -1.76 7.46 -9.26
N ASN A 207 -2.59 8.16 -10.02
CA ASN A 207 -3.04 7.66 -11.32
C ASN A 207 -1.93 7.68 -12.38
N ASN A 208 -1.02 8.64 -12.30
CA ASN A 208 0.01 8.88 -13.33
C ASN A 208 1.37 8.23 -13.00
N GLN A 209 1.51 7.58 -11.86
CA GLN A 209 2.74 6.90 -11.48
C GLN A 209 2.73 5.47 -12.01
N PRO A 210 3.59 5.13 -12.99
CA PRO A 210 3.72 3.76 -13.46
C PRO A 210 4.24 2.85 -12.33
N ALA A 211 3.59 1.70 -12.16
CA ALA A 211 4.12 0.66 -11.30
C ALA A 211 5.39 0.05 -11.91
N PRO A 212 6.32 -0.48 -11.10
CA PRO A 212 7.42 -1.29 -11.61
C PRO A 212 6.90 -2.46 -12.46
N PRO A 213 7.69 -2.95 -13.43
CA PRO A 213 7.30 -4.11 -14.24
C PRO A 213 6.96 -5.30 -13.35
N LYS A 214 5.80 -5.88 -13.58
CA LYS A 214 5.32 -7.05 -12.82
C LYS A 214 5.93 -8.32 -13.39
N VAL A 215 6.10 -9.31 -12.52
CA VAL A 215 6.69 -10.61 -12.86
C VAL A 215 5.79 -11.75 -12.40
N GLY A 216 6.06 -12.97 -12.85
CA GLY A 216 5.33 -14.16 -12.44
C GLY A 216 3.84 -14.08 -12.74
N ILE A 217 3.03 -14.55 -11.80
CA ILE A 217 1.57 -14.56 -11.96
C ILE A 217 0.99 -13.15 -12.04
N THR A 218 1.56 -12.19 -11.33
CA THR A 218 1.07 -10.80 -11.36
C THR A 218 1.22 -10.16 -12.73
N ALA A 219 2.23 -10.54 -13.50
CA ALA A 219 2.38 -10.10 -14.88
C ALA A 219 1.28 -10.65 -15.81
N LEU A 220 0.74 -11.83 -15.50
CA LEU A 220 -0.33 -12.48 -16.26
C LEU A 220 -1.72 -11.96 -15.87
N GLU A 221 -1.96 -11.69 -14.60
CA GLU A 221 -3.27 -11.33 -14.05
C GLU A 221 -3.54 -9.83 -14.03
N SER A 222 -2.52 -9.03 -13.83
CA SER A 222 -2.67 -7.59 -13.68
C SER A 222 -2.12 -6.82 -14.87
N GLY A 223 -3.00 -6.34 -15.72
CA GLY A 223 -2.69 -5.41 -16.80
C GLY A 223 -2.66 -3.94 -16.37
N THR A 224 -2.73 -3.65 -15.07
CA THR A 224 -2.70 -2.27 -14.58
C THR A 224 -1.34 -1.64 -14.82
N TYR A 225 -1.35 -0.39 -15.22
CA TYR A 225 -0.18 0.38 -15.56
C TYR A 225 0.45 1.08 -14.35
N ASN A 226 -0.37 1.42 -13.38
CA ASN A 226 -0.02 2.06 -12.12
C ASN A 226 -0.13 1.06 -10.95
N ASP A 227 0.35 1.48 -9.78
CA ASP A 227 0.16 0.73 -8.55
C ASP A 227 -1.32 0.69 -8.15
N PHE A 228 -1.65 -0.24 -7.29
CA PHE A 228 -2.99 -0.40 -6.75
C PHE A 228 -3.07 0.27 -5.38
N THR A 229 -3.39 1.57 -5.36
CA THR A 229 -3.49 2.35 -4.13
C THR A 229 -4.94 2.46 -3.68
N ASN A 230 -5.22 2.20 -2.40
CA ASN A 230 -6.54 2.35 -1.78
C ASN A 230 -6.51 3.39 -0.67
N ILE A 231 -7.31 4.43 -0.81
CA ILE A 231 -7.44 5.52 0.16
C ILE A 231 -8.60 5.21 1.10
N ASN A 232 -8.37 5.35 2.41
CA ASN A 232 -9.38 5.16 3.44
C ASN A 232 -9.74 6.51 4.06
N ILE A 233 -11.04 6.79 4.19
CA ILE A 233 -11.56 8.00 4.82
C ILE A 233 -12.79 7.72 5.71
N GLY A 234 -13.06 8.60 6.66
CA GLY A 234 -14.13 8.43 7.65
C GLY A 234 -13.80 7.37 8.70
N GLY A 235 -14.77 6.55 9.03
CA GLY A 235 -14.62 5.51 10.05
C GLY A 235 -14.66 6.06 11.47
N VAL A 236 -13.91 5.42 12.35
CA VAL A 236 -13.83 5.83 13.76
C VAL A 236 -12.42 6.29 14.12
N THR A 237 -12.35 7.22 15.04
CA THR A 237 -11.08 7.63 15.65
C THR A 237 -10.62 6.60 16.68
N ARG A 238 -9.37 6.70 17.13
CA ARG A 238 -8.78 5.82 18.14
C ARG A 238 -9.64 5.73 19.42
N ASP A 239 -10.33 6.82 19.81
CA ASP A 239 -11.23 6.87 20.96
C ASP A 239 -12.69 6.50 20.63
N GLY A 240 -12.96 6.06 19.40
CA GLY A 240 -14.26 5.52 18.96
C GLY A 240 -15.29 6.57 18.58
N LYS A 241 -14.87 7.80 18.30
CA LYS A 241 -15.74 8.85 17.77
C LYS A 241 -15.76 8.80 16.23
N ASP A 242 -16.65 9.58 15.62
CA ASP A 242 -16.63 9.79 14.18
C ASP A 242 -15.28 10.32 13.69
N GLY A 243 -14.71 9.68 12.68
CA GLY A 243 -13.45 10.03 12.08
C GLY A 243 -13.58 10.95 10.85
N SER A 244 -14.79 11.16 10.33
CA SER A 244 -14.99 12.05 9.20
C SER A 244 -14.76 13.51 9.56
N ASN A 245 -14.23 14.27 8.63
CA ASN A 245 -13.91 15.68 8.82
C ASN A 245 -13.94 16.42 7.47
N GLU A 246 -13.62 17.70 7.43
CA GLU A 246 -13.66 18.50 6.20
C GLU A 246 -12.78 17.92 5.07
N LEU A 247 -11.63 17.30 5.40
CA LEU A 247 -10.80 16.65 4.39
C LEU A 247 -11.48 15.44 3.77
N SER A 248 -12.30 14.70 4.53
CA SER A 248 -13.10 13.59 4.00
C SER A 248 -14.05 14.07 2.89
N PHE A 249 -14.70 15.22 3.08
CA PHE A 249 -15.56 15.83 2.07
C PHE A 249 -14.78 16.36 0.88
N ILE A 250 -13.63 17.01 1.10
CA ILE A 250 -12.74 17.47 0.02
C ILE A 250 -12.27 16.29 -0.83
N ILE A 251 -11.92 15.16 -0.22
CA ILE A 251 -11.50 13.94 -0.93
C ILE A 251 -12.65 13.37 -1.78
N LEU A 252 -13.87 13.34 -1.25
CA LEU A 252 -15.03 12.93 -2.03
C LEU A 252 -15.28 13.85 -3.23
N GLU A 253 -15.12 15.16 -3.07
CA GLU A 253 -15.23 16.13 -4.16
C GLU A 253 -14.14 15.90 -5.24
N ILE A 254 -12.90 15.61 -4.82
CA ILE A 254 -11.80 15.31 -5.74
C ILE A 254 -12.11 14.04 -6.54
N GLN A 255 -12.59 12.98 -5.87
CA GLN A 255 -12.98 11.75 -6.54
C GLN A 255 -14.12 11.98 -7.55
N GLU A 256 -15.07 12.82 -7.22
CA GLU A 256 -16.18 13.21 -8.10
C GLU A 256 -15.71 14.01 -9.32
N GLU A 257 -14.73 14.89 -9.16
CA GLU A 257 -14.29 15.81 -10.23
C GLU A 257 -13.25 15.19 -11.16
N LEU A 258 -12.29 14.42 -10.62
CA LEU A 258 -11.18 13.91 -11.42
C LEU A 258 -11.52 12.60 -12.15
N HIS A 259 -12.39 11.75 -11.60
CA HIS A 259 -12.77 10.47 -12.19
C HIS A 259 -11.60 9.56 -12.54
N GLU A 260 -10.51 9.63 -11.76
CA GLU A 260 -9.33 8.83 -12.02
C GLU A 260 -9.54 7.35 -11.70
N LEU A 261 -8.86 6.48 -12.45
CA LEU A 261 -8.89 5.03 -12.22
C LEU A 261 -8.20 4.66 -10.89
N GLN A 262 -7.17 5.40 -10.53
CA GLN A 262 -6.45 5.31 -9.28
C GLN A 262 -6.31 6.71 -8.65
N PRO A 263 -6.30 6.81 -7.34
CA PRO A 263 -6.42 5.73 -6.34
C PRO A 263 -7.86 5.21 -6.20
N GLY A 264 -8.00 3.95 -5.74
CA GLY A 264 -9.26 3.47 -5.19
C GLY A 264 -9.62 4.25 -3.93
N LEU A 265 -10.90 4.37 -3.63
CA LEU A 265 -11.39 5.07 -2.46
C LEU A 265 -12.34 4.17 -1.66
N SER A 266 -12.12 4.11 -0.35
CA SER A 266 -12.97 3.41 0.61
C SER A 266 -13.48 4.39 1.66
N ILE A 267 -14.81 4.46 1.83
CA ILE A 267 -15.45 5.17 2.94
C ILE A 267 -15.80 4.16 4.04
N HIS A 268 -15.54 4.54 5.26
CA HIS A 268 -15.80 3.73 6.42
C HIS A 268 -17.00 4.31 7.18
N VAL A 269 -18.07 3.52 7.28
CA VAL A 269 -19.36 3.94 7.84
C VAL A 269 -19.67 3.10 9.06
N ALA A 270 -19.58 3.70 10.25
CA ALA A 270 -19.94 3.14 11.53
C ALA A 270 -21.29 3.70 12.03
N GLU A 271 -21.80 3.18 13.14
CA GLU A 271 -23.03 3.71 13.78
C GLU A 271 -22.90 5.20 14.15
N VAL A 272 -21.71 5.67 14.50
CA VAL A 272 -21.42 7.06 14.85
C VAL A 272 -21.23 7.99 13.66
N THR A 273 -21.21 7.48 12.45
CA THR A 273 -20.95 8.27 11.24
C THR A 273 -22.14 9.18 10.90
N PRO A 274 -21.92 10.49 10.67
CA PRO A 274 -23.00 11.42 10.31
C PRO A 274 -23.62 11.09 8.96
N ASP A 275 -24.95 11.23 8.88
CA ASP A 275 -25.74 11.06 7.64
C ASP A 275 -25.21 11.88 6.46
N GLU A 276 -24.68 13.08 6.73
CA GLU A 276 -24.15 13.99 5.70
C GLU A 276 -22.96 13.37 4.98
N PHE A 277 -22.06 12.68 5.71
CA PHE A 277 -20.91 11.99 5.12
C PHE A 277 -21.37 10.78 4.29
N VAL A 278 -22.31 9.98 4.80
CA VAL A 278 -22.91 8.85 4.06
C VAL A 278 -23.55 9.35 2.77
N LYS A 279 -24.34 10.42 2.84
CA LYS A 279 -25.00 11.02 1.66
C LYS A 279 -23.98 11.55 0.65
N ALA A 280 -22.85 12.13 1.12
CA ALA A 280 -21.78 12.57 0.25
C ALA A 280 -21.13 11.39 -0.48
N GLY A 281 -20.80 10.31 0.20
CA GLY A 281 -20.31 9.08 -0.41
C GLY A 281 -21.29 8.49 -1.44
N CYS A 282 -22.57 8.41 -1.09
CA CYS A 282 -23.62 7.93 -2.00
C CYS A 282 -23.76 8.79 -3.26
N ARG A 283 -23.53 10.11 -3.19
CA ARG A 283 -23.54 10.97 -4.39
C ARG A 283 -22.45 10.55 -5.38
N VAL A 284 -21.25 10.28 -4.89
CA VAL A 284 -20.13 9.84 -5.72
C VAL A 284 -20.39 8.44 -6.30
N ILE A 285 -20.83 7.49 -5.47
CA ILE A 285 -21.19 6.13 -5.91
C ILE A 285 -22.22 6.15 -7.05
N ARG A 286 -23.22 6.99 -6.94
CA ARG A 286 -24.31 7.12 -7.95
C ARG A 286 -23.79 7.50 -9.34
N GLN A 287 -22.61 8.07 -9.45
CA GLN A 287 -22.01 8.43 -10.74
C GLN A 287 -21.49 7.22 -11.52
N GLY A 288 -21.35 6.06 -10.88
CA GLY A 288 -21.01 4.81 -11.56
C GLY A 288 -19.53 4.57 -11.81
N HIS A 289 -18.63 5.24 -11.09
CA HIS A 289 -17.18 5.08 -11.22
C HIS A 289 -16.61 3.85 -10.52
N GLY A 290 -17.43 3.12 -9.76
CA GLY A 290 -16.97 1.98 -8.96
C GLY A 290 -16.42 2.36 -7.57
N TYR A 291 -16.25 3.63 -7.29
CA TYR A 291 -15.78 4.16 -6.01
C TYR A 291 -16.75 5.23 -5.46
N PRO A 292 -16.69 5.50 -4.13
CA PRO A 292 -16.00 4.75 -3.09
C PRO A 292 -16.64 3.38 -2.78
N SER A 293 -15.83 2.42 -2.32
CA SER A 293 -16.30 1.21 -1.65
C SER A 293 -16.75 1.56 -0.23
N VAL A 294 -17.69 0.78 0.34
CA VAL A 294 -18.24 1.05 1.68
C VAL A 294 -17.85 -0.08 2.63
N PHE A 295 -17.18 0.27 3.72
CA PHE A 295 -16.78 -0.66 4.77
C PHE A 295 -17.45 -0.32 6.09
N ASN A 296 -17.70 -1.35 6.92
CA ASN A 296 -18.31 -1.19 8.23
C ASN A 296 -17.26 -1.41 9.34
N PRO A 297 -16.79 -0.31 10.01
CA PRO A 297 -15.88 -0.41 11.14
C PRO A 297 -16.41 -1.25 12.31
N ASP A 298 -17.71 -1.23 12.56
CA ASP A 298 -18.30 -1.99 13.68
C ASP A 298 -18.08 -3.51 13.51
N CYS A 299 -17.96 -3.98 12.26
CA CYS A 299 -17.65 -5.37 11.95
C CYS A 299 -16.15 -5.66 12.01
N TYR A 300 -15.32 -4.91 11.28
CA TYR A 300 -13.91 -5.26 11.18
C TYR A 300 -13.12 -4.96 12.46
N VAL A 301 -13.51 -3.94 13.23
CA VAL A 301 -12.91 -3.69 14.54
C VAL A 301 -13.12 -4.89 15.47
N GLN A 302 -14.34 -5.46 15.49
CA GLN A 302 -14.60 -6.66 16.28
C GLN A 302 -13.76 -7.85 15.79
N GLU A 303 -13.61 -8.02 14.49
CA GLU A 303 -12.77 -9.07 13.92
C GLU A 303 -11.31 -8.92 14.33
N LEU A 304 -10.74 -7.72 14.20
CA LEU A 304 -9.35 -7.43 14.56
C LEU A 304 -9.09 -7.63 16.06
N VAL A 305 -10.04 -7.26 16.91
CA VAL A 305 -9.96 -7.53 18.36
C VAL A 305 -9.98 -9.03 18.62
N ASN A 306 -10.84 -9.80 17.93
CA ASN A 306 -10.86 -11.26 18.05
C ASN A 306 -9.55 -11.92 17.59
N GLN A 307 -8.84 -11.30 16.65
CA GLN A 307 -7.48 -11.70 16.23
C GLN A 307 -6.38 -11.28 17.21
N GLY A 308 -6.70 -10.60 18.30
CA GLY A 308 -5.77 -10.20 19.36
C GLY A 308 -5.19 -8.80 19.23
N LYS A 309 -5.72 -7.95 18.35
CA LYS A 309 -5.33 -6.53 18.28
C LYS A 309 -5.90 -5.75 19.45
N SER A 310 -5.22 -4.69 19.89
CA SER A 310 -5.82 -3.75 20.83
C SER A 310 -7.05 -3.08 20.19
N LEU A 311 -8.00 -2.64 21.01
CA LEU A 311 -9.18 -1.94 20.51
C LEU A 311 -8.80 -0.64 19.77
N GLU A 312 -7.79 0.06 20.29
CA GLU A 312 -7.26 1.26 19.69
C GLU A 312 -6.64 1.02 18.32
N ASP A 313 -5.79 -0.01 18.19
CA ASP A 313 -5.16 -0.36 16.92
C ASP A 313 -6.19 -0.89 15.90
N ALA A 314 -7.21 -1.63 16.38
CA ALA A 314 -8.30 -2.10 15.54
C ALA A 314 -9.14 -0.95 14.97
N ARG A 315 -9.38 0.11 15.76
CA ARG A 315 -10.09 1.32 15.33
C ARG A 315 -9.31 2.16 14.32
N GLU A 316 -7.97 2.17 14.42
CA GLU A 316 -7.08 2.79 13.43
C GLU A 316 -6.89 1.93 12.18
N GLY A 317 -7.48 0.72 12.15
CA GLY A 317 -7.44 -0.19 11.02
C GLY A 317 -8.41 0.20 9.90
N GLY A 318 -8.33 -0.55 8.82
CA GLY A 318 -9.18 -0.33 7.66
C GLY A 318 -8.91 -1.33 6.55
N CYS A 319 -9.38 -0.99 5.35
CA CYS A 319 -9.23 -1.83 4.17
C CYS A 319 -7.94 -1.49 3.42
N SER A 320 -7.16 -2.52 3.10
CA SER A 320 -5.93 -2.31 2.34
C SER A 320 -6.15 -2.38 0.83
N GLY A 321 -6.48 -3.52 0.30
CA GLY A 321 -6.68 -3.76 -1.12
C GLY A 321 -8.15 -3.75 -1.53
N CYS A 322 -8.68 -4.94 -1.78
CA CYS A 322 -10.07 -5.09 -2.19
C CYS A 322 -11.02 -5.14 -0.99
N ILE A 323 -10.72 -6.05 -0.05
CA ILE A 323 -11.53 -6.32 1.16
C ILE A 323 -10.66 -6.70 2.37
N GLU A 324 -9.36 -6.75 2.24
CA GLU A 324 -8.44 -7.14 3.30
C GLU A 324 -8.43 -6.07 4.39
N VAL A 325 -8.93 -6.40 5.56
CA VAL A 325 -8.92 -5.52 6.71
C VAL A 325 -7.80 -5.86 7.68
N GLY A 326 -7.22 -4.83 8.29
CA GLY A 326 -6.14 -4.98 9.26
C GLY A 326 -5.85 -3.70 10.01
N ALA A 327 -4.98 -3.80 11.00
CA ALA A 327 -4.53 -2.65 11.80
C ALA A 327 -3.39 -1.93 11.08
N PHE A 328 -3.65 -0.75 10.55
CA PHE A 328 -2.69 0.04 9.79
C PHE A 328 -1.41 0.33 10.57
N GLY A 329 -0.26 0.14 9.89
CA GLY A 329 1.06 0.38 10.48
C GLY A 329 1.45 -0.54 11.64
N LYS A 330 0.67 -1.60 11.91
CA LYS A 330 0.89 -2.58 12.99
C LYS A 330 1.15 -3.98 12.48
N GLU A 331 0.71 -4.29 11.29
CA GLU A 331 0.87 -5.61 10.67
C GLU A 331 1.10 -5.50 9.18
N ALA A 332 1.67 -6.56 8.60
CA ALA A 332 1.79 -6.71 7.17
C ALA A 332 0.59 -7.50 6.65
N TYR A 333 0.11 -7.11 5.49
CA TYR A 333 -0.90 -7.84 4.73
C TYR A 333 -0.15 -8.64 3.67
N VAL A 334 -0.16 -9.96 3.81
CA VAL A 334 0.57 -10.84 2.89
C VAL A 334 -0.41 -11.69 2.12
N LEU A 335 -0.56 -11.39 0.83
CA LEU A 335 -1.28 -12.26 -0.08
C LEU A 335 -0.35 -13.42 -0.47
N THR A 336 -0.74 -14.65 -0.13
CA THR A 336 0.11 -15.83 -0.34
C THR A 336 -0.18 -16.53 -1.66
N GLY A 337 -1.42 -16.50 -2.13
CA GLY A 337 -1.85 -17.12 -3.37
C GLY A 337 -3.35 -17.40 -3.42
N TYR A 338 -3.81 -17.91 -4.53
CA TYR A 338 -5.17 -18.38 -4.72
C TYR A 338 -5.19 -19.89 -4.90
N LEU A 339 -6.17 -20.55 -4.30
CA LEU A 339 -6.49 -21.96 -4.53
C LEU A 339 -7.59 -22.03 -5.59
N ASN A 340 -7.32 -22.74 -6.69
CA ASN A 340 -8.27 -22.89 -7.79
C ASN A 340 -9.19 -24.09 -7.52
N THR A 341 -10.27 -23.87 -6.78
CA THR A 341 -11.25 -24.93 -6.46
C THR A 341 -11.93 -25.52 -7.71
N PRO A 342 -12.29 -24.76 -8.77
CA PRO A 342 -12.73 -25.34 -10.04
C PRO A 342 -11.73 -26.32 -10.64
N LYS A 343 -10.42 -26.04 -10.57
CA LYS A 343 -9.37 -26.93 -11.08
C LYS A 343 -9.28 -28.22 -10.26
N ILE A 344 -9.45 -28.12 -8.95
CA ILE A 344 -9.52 -29.30 -8.08
C ILE A 344 -10.71 -30.18 -8.46
N LEU A 345 -11.88 -29.57 -8.70
CA LEU A 345 -13.05 -30.29 -9.17
C LEU A 345 -12.81 -30.95 -10.54
N GLU A 346 -12.19 -30.23 -11.48
CA GLU A 346 -11.83 -30.78 -12.80
C GLU A 346 -10.95 -32.03 -12.66
N ILE A 347 -9.90 -31.96 -11.86
CA ILE A 347 -9.00 -33.11 -11.59
C ILE A 347 -9.76 -34.26 -10.92
N THR A 348 -10.62 -33.94 -9.96
CA THR A 348 -11.48 -34.95 -9.29
C THR A 348 -12.38 -35.68 -10.28
N LEU A 349 -13.06 -34.94 -11.17
CA LEU A 349 -13.92 -35.52 -12.20
C LEU A 349 -13.16 -36.27 -13.32
N ASN A 350 -11.85 -36.10 -13.38
CA ASN A 350 -10.97 -36.81 -14.30
C ASN A 350 -10.12 -37.89 -13.59
N ASN A 351 -10.63 -38.46 -12.49
CA ASN A 351 -9.99 -39.55 -11.75
C ASN A 351 -8.56 -39.24 -11.29
N GLY A 352 -8.34 -37.98 -10.87
CA GLY A 352 -7.06 -37.49 -10.39
C GLY A 352 -6.10 -37.00 -11.47
N TRP A 353 -6.50 -37.01 -12.74
CA TRP A 353 -5.68 -36.54 -13.85
C TRP A 353 -6.00 -35.10 -14.22
N ASP A 354 -4.97 -34.30 -14.45
CA ASP A 354 -5.15 -33.00 -15.05
C ASP A 354 -5.26 -33.12 -16.59
N PRO A 355 -6.40 -32.72 -17.19
CA PRO A 355 -6.61 -32.85 -18.63
C PRO A 355 -5.62 -32.03 -19.48
N ASN A 356 -5.12 -30.93 -18.96
CA ASN A 356 -4.26 -30.02 -19.71
C ASN A 356 -2.81 -30.51 -19.76
N SER A 357 -2.24 -30.93 -18.63
CA SER A 357 -0.87 -31.44 -18.56
C SER A 357 -0.76 -32.96 -18.85
N GLY A 358 -1.87 -33.68 -18.76
CA GLY A 358 -1.89 -35.15 -18.85
C GLY A 358 -1.19 -35.85 -17.69
N LYS A 359 -1.01 -35.17 -16.57
CA LYS A 359 -0.37 -35.69 -15.37
C LYS A 359 -1.39 -36.10 -14.31
N LYS A 360 -1.04 -37.10 -13.51
CA LYS A 360 -1.83 -37.50 -12.34
C LYS A 360 -1.41 -36.64 -11.17
N LEU A 361 -2.28 -35.73 -10.74
CA LEU A 361 -2.04 -34.77 -9.66
C LEU A 361 -2.92 -34.98 -8.43
N GLY A 362 -4.00 -35.75 -8.59
CA GLY A 362 -4.95 -36.01 -7.49
C GLY A 362 -5.12 -37.51 -7.19
N LEU A 363 -6.00 -37.79 -6.25
CA LEU A 363 -6.40 -39.15 -5.87
C LEU A 363 -7.20 -39.80 -7.01
N GLU A 364 -7.19 -41.14 -7.03
CA GLU A 364 -8.10 -41.87 -7.90
C GLU A 364 -9.51 -41.82 -7.30
N THR A 365 -10.39 -41.09 -7.97
CA THR A 365 -11.78 -40.88 -7.55
C THR A 365 -12.76 -41.78 -8.27
N GLY A 366 -12.32 -42.51 -9.29
CA GLY A 366 -13.16 -43.37 -10.11
C GLY A 366 -13.82 -42.66 -11.29
N ASP A 367 -14.82 -43.31 -11.88
CA ASP A 367 -15.59 -42.75 -12.99
C ASP A 367 -16.70 -41.82 -12.45
N PRO A 368 -16.68 -40.52 -12.70
CA PRO A 368 -17.66 -39.57 -12.18
C PRO A 368 -19.10 -39.89 -12.66
N ARG A 369 -19.27 -40.61 -13.74
CA ARG A 369 -20.59 -41.05 -14.24
C ARG A 369 -21.25 -42.08 -13.31
N THR A 370 -20.51 -42.63 -12.36
CA THR A 370 -21.02 -43.56 -11.35
C THR A 370 -21.45 -42.85 -10.07
N PHE A 371 -21.16 -41.57 -9.91
CA PHE A 371 -21.54 -40.78 -8.74
C PHE A 371 -23.05 -40.56 -8.76
N THR A 372 -23.72 -40.89 -7.68
CA THR A 372 -25.18 -40.78 -7.54
C THR A 372 -25.61 -39.73 -6.52
N SER A 373 -24.69 -39.17 -5.79
CA SER A 373 -24.91 -38.06 -4.87
C SER A 373 -23.71 -37.15 -4.78
N TYR A 374 -23.93 -35.95 -4.23
CA TYR A 374 -22.88 -34.95 -4.02
C TYR A 374 -21.80 -35.43 -3.03
N GLU A 375 -22.20 -36.23 -2.04
CA GLU A 375 -21.29 -36.77 -1.02
C GLU A 375 -20.29 -37.79 -1.58
N GLN A 376 -20.51 -38.26 -2.81
CA GLN A 376 -19.57 -39.14 -3.53
C GLN A 376 -18.52 -38.39 -4.34
N LEU A 377 -18.76 -37.12 -4.55
CA LEU A 377 -17.82 -36.21 -5.21
C LEU A 377 -16.75 -35.70 -4.23
#